data_0c29fb2890374f84a872d09b40f1eeed
#
_entry.id   0c29fb2890374f84a872d09b40f1eeed
#
_cell.length_a   1.000
_cell.length_b   1.000
_cell.length_c   1.000
_cell.angle_alpha   90.00
_cell.angle_beta   90.00
_cell.angle_gamma   90.00
#
_symmetry.space_group_name_H-M   'P 1'
#
loop_
_entity.id
_entity.type
_entity.pdbx_description
1 polymer ?
#
loop_
_entity_poly.entity_id
_entity_poly.type
_entity_poly.pdbx_seq_one_letter_code
_entity_poly.pdbx_strand_id
1 'polypeptide(L)'
;MSNIRLFFSDNILENTTSLLSKEHTHYIVNVMRLKRGSNINFFNKEGEWLSEIVFLERDRVEVKFLNKIKESSITSNIELAICLVKKTPMEIILQKATELGVSRITPIISERTEVKELNLERAIKITVEATEQSNQLNPPVINKVTKLKDFISNINQDKKLFFADINSEYRMKPADIKKNQSISILIGPEGDFSSQE
;
A
#
# COMPACT_ATOMS: atom_id res chain seq x y z
N MET A 1 -25.56 0.54 0.77
CA MET A 1 -24.73 1.24 -0.23
C MET A 1 -23.31 1.15 0.25
N SER A 2 -22.33 0.73 -0.57
CA SER A 2 -20.92 0.73 -0.17
C SER A 2 -20.50 2.18 0.01
N ASN A 3 -20.03 2.54 1.21
CA ASN A 3 -19.45 3.85 1.44
C ASN A 3 -18.20 3.99 0.58
N ILE A 4 -18.14 5.02 -0.24
CA ILE A 4 -16.96 5.37 -1.01
C ILE A 4 -15.87 5.78 -0.01
N ARG A 5 -14.69 5.19 -0.13
CA ARG A 5 -13.53 5.47 0.71
C ARG A 5 -12.40 5.98 -0.17
N LEU A 6 -11.81 7.11 0.21
CA LEU A 6 -10.71 7.74 -0.52
C LEU A 6 -9.54 8.02 0.44
N PHE A 7 -8.34 7.74 -0.02
CA PHE A 7 -7.12 8.04 0.73
C PHE A 7 -6.85 9.56 0.69
N PHE A 8 -6.57 10.15 1.86
CA PHE A 8 -6.27 11.57 2.01
C PHE A 8 -4.94 11.75 2.75
N SER A 9 -3.93 12.19 2.03
CA SER A 9 -2.55 12.27 2.55
C SER A 9 -2.34 13.27 3.66
N ASP A 10 -3.16 14.34 3.67
CA ASP A 10 -3.00 15.43 4.60
C ASP A 10 -3.68 15.14 5.94
N ASN A 11 -3.39 15.97 6.93
CA ASN A 11 -4.02 15.85 8.24
C ASN A 11 -5.52 16.18 8.15
N ILE A 12 -6.34 15.34 8.78
CA ILE A 12 -7.80 15.52 8.84
C ILE A 12 -8.19 15.98 10.23
N LEU A 13 -8.84 17.14 10.30
CA LEU A 13 -9.40 17.67 11.53
C LEU A 13 -10.93 17.71 11.43
N GLU A 14 -11.59 17.26 12.50
CA GLU A 14 -13.07 17.30 12.57
C GLU A 14 -13.60 18.73 12.47
N ASN A 15 -14.76 18.86 11.84
CA ASN A 15 -15.46 20.13 11.61
C ASN A 15 -14.69 21.13 10.71
N THR A 16 -13.64 20.71 10.03
CA THR A 16 -12.93 21.55 9.04
C THR A 16 -13.40 21.23 7.62
N THR A 17 -13.20 22.21 6.72
CA THR A 17 -13.47 22.06 5.29
C THR A 17 -12.14 22.01 4.54
N SER A 18 -12.06 21.11 3.56
CA SER A 18 -10.88 20.99 2.70
C SER A 18 -11.27 21.02 1.23
N LEU A 19 -10.45 21.69 0.43
CA LEU A 19 -10.49 21.63 -1.03
C LEU A 19 -9.83 20.32 -1.48
N LEU A 20 -10.50 19.57 -2.31
CA LEU A 20 -9.98 18.31 -2.82
C LEU A 20 -9.00 18.48 -3.99
N SER A 21 -8.11 17.53 -4.15
CA SER A 21 -7.20 17.45 -5.31
C SER A 21 -7.98 17.32 -6.62
N LYS A 22 -7.33 17.62 -7.73
CA LYS A 22 -7.91 17.43 -9.07
C LYS A 22 -8.30 15.98 -9.33
N GLU A 23 -7.53 15.02 -8.81
CA GLU A 23 -7.79 13.60 -8.96
C GLU A 23 -9.05 13.17 -8.19
N HIS A 24 -9.17 13.56 -6.92
CA HIS A 24 -10.38 13.34 -6.13
C HIS A 24 -11.60 14.03 -6.73
N THR A 25 -11.45 15.29 -7.17
CA THR A 25 -12.51 16.03 -7.84
C THR A 25 -13.02 15.30 -9.08
N HIS A 26 -12.09 14.87 -9.95
CA HIS A 26 -12.44 14.11 -11.15
C HIS A 26 -13.17 12.80 -10.81
N TYR A 27 -12.66 12.06 -9.81
CA TYR A 27 -13.29 10.80 -9.38
C TYR A 27 -14.71 11.01 -8.86
N ILE A 28 -14.93 12.00 -8.00
CA ILE A 28 -16.21 12.32 -7.38
C ILE A 28 -17.22 12.80 -8.43
N VAL A 29 -16.82 13.71 -9.31
CA VAL A 29 -17.73 14.34 -10.28
C VAL A 29 -17.99 13.45 -11.49
N ASN A 30 -16.95 12.89 -12.10
CA ASN A 30 -17.04 12.23 -13.40
C ASN A 30 -17.21 10.71 -13.30
N VAL A 31 -16.62 10.06 -12.30
CA VAL A 31 -16.69 8.61 -12.12
C VAL A 31 -17.89 8.25 -11.25
N MET A 32 -17.93 8.76 -10.03
CA MET A 32 -18.97 8.41 -9.05
C MET A 32 -20.22 9.25 -9.19
N ARG A 33 -20.15 10.40 -9.87
CA ARG A 33 -21.27 11.32 -10.15
C ARG A 33 -22.07 11.69 -8.90
N LEU A 34 -21.33 11.96 -7.83
CA LEU A 34 -21.91 12.36 -6.56
C LEU A 34 -22.49 13.78 -6.64
N LYS A 35 -23.30 14.13 -5.64
CA LYS A 35 -23.96 15.42 -5.54
C LYS A 35 -23.55 16.13 -4.25
N ARG A 36 -23.76 17.43 -4.20
CA ARG A 36 -23.67 18.20 -2.95
C ARG A 36 -24.57 17.55 -1.90
N GLY A 37 -24.11 17.43 -0.66
CA GLY A 37 -24.78 16.73 0.43
C GLY A 37 -24.51 15.21 0.46
N SER A 38 -23.79 14.64 -0.53
CA SER A 38 -23.40 13.22 -0.49
C SER A 38 -22.29 13.00 0.53
N ASN A 39 -22.34 11.84 1.20
CA ASN A 39 -21.31 11.43 2.16
C ASN A 39 -20.23 10.62 1.48
N ILE A 40 -18.98 10.84 1.91
CA ILE A 40 -17.78 10.12 1.51
C ILE A 40 -16.93 9.89 2.76
N ASN A 41 -16.24 8.75 2.82
CA ASN A 41 -15.25 8.50 3.85
C ASN A 41 -13.86 8.86 3.32
N PHE A 42 -13.13 9.68 4.07
CA PHE A 42 -11.71 9.91 3.86
C PHE A 42 -10.89 9.26 4.95
N PHE A 43 -9.76 8.70 4.61
CA PHE A 43 -8.91 8.01 5.58
C PHE A 43 -7.43 8.26 5.35
N ASN A 44 -6.67 8.13 6.43
CA ASN A 44 -5.21 8.10 6.43
C ASN A 44 -4.71 7.25 7.62
N LYS A 45 -3.39 7.31 7.89
CA LYS A 45 -2.76 6.57 9.01
C LYS A 45 -3.36 6.87 10.39
N GLU A 46 -4.06 7.98 10.55
CA GLU A 46 -4.63 8.40 11.84
C GLU A 46 -6.06 7.87 12.05
N GLY A 47 -6.73 7.44 10.98
CA GLY A 47 -8.08 6.90 11.07
C GLY A 47 -8.90 7.08 9.79
N GLU A 48 -10.21 6.99 9.95
CA GLU A 48 -11.19 7.22 8.88
C GLU A 48 -12.28 8.18 9.38
N TRP A 49 -12.66 9.13 8.54
CA TRP A 49 -13.64 10.16 8.83
C TRP A 49 -14.78 10.13 7.85
N LEU A 50 -16.01 10.28 8.38
CA LEU A 50 -17.17 10.60 7.58
C LEU A 50 -17.07 12.06 7.16
N SER A 51 -17.37 12.33 5.88
CA SER A 51 -17.33 13.67 5.32
C SER A 51 -18.54 13.91 4.44
N GLU A 52 -18.92 15.17 4.29
CA GLU A 52 -20.03 15.62 3.42
C GLU A 52 -19.48 16.56 2.34
N ILE A 53 -19.95 16.41 1.11
CA ILE A 53 -19.65 17.33 0.01
C ILE A 53 -20.45 18.63 0.23
N VAL A 54 -19.76 19.69 0.64
CA VAL A 54 -20.39 21.01 0.91
C VAL A 54 -20.39 21.93 -0.29
N PHE A 55 -19.45 21.76 -1.21
CA PHE A 55 -19.38 22.47 -2.47
C PHE A 55 -19.00 21.52 -3.61
N LEU A 56 -19.66 21.65 -4.77
CA LEU A 56 -19.41 20.79 -5.93
C LEU A 56 -19.64 21.56 -7.23
N GLU A 57 -18.56 21.72 -7.98
CA GLU A 57 -18.53 22.17 -9.37
C GLU A 57 -17.70 21.21 -10.22
N ARG A 58 -17.62 21.44 -11.53
CA ARG A 58 -16.96 20.54 -12.47
C ARG A 58 -15.49 20.27 -12.14
N ASP A 59 -14.79 21.26 -11.64
CA ASP A 59 -13.34 21.28 -11.39
C ASP A 59 -12.98 21.60 -9.94
N ARG A 60 -13.97 21.77 -9.08
CA ARG A 60 -13.77 22.13 -7.68
C ARG A 60 -14.77 21.40 -6.79
N VAL A 61 -14.26 20.65 -5.83
CA VAL A 61 -15.04 19.99 -4.79
C VAL A 61 -14.45 20.34 -3.43
N GLU A 62 -15.32 20.72 -2.49
CA GLU A 62 -14.94 20.90 -1.09
C GLU A 62 -15.77 19.94 -0.23
N VAL A 63 -15.12 19.36 0.75
CA VAL A 63 -15.73 18.45 1.72
C VAL A 63 -15.54 19.01 3.13
N LYS A 64 -16.57 18.80 3.96
CA LYS A 64 -16.49 19.03 5.39
C LYS A 64 -16.26 17.69 6.09
N PHE A 65 -15.18 17.56 6.84
CA PHE A 65 -14.94 16.41 7.70
C PHE A 65 -15.87 16.52 8.92
N LEU A 66 -16.71 15.51 9.15
CA LEU A 66 -17.74 15.55 10.21
C LEU A 66 -17.17 14.96 11.50
N ASN A 67 -17.02 13.65 11.53
CA ASN A 67 -16.55 12.91 12.70
C ASN A 67 -15.68 11.72 12.29
N LYS A 68 -14.79 11.36 13.16
CA LYS A 68 -13.97 10.16 13.01
C LYS A 68 -14.83 8.91 13.24
N ILE A 69 -14.81 7.98 12.32
CA ILE A 69 -15.61 6.74 12.36
C ILE A 69 -14.77 5.49 12.57
N LYS A 70 -13.45 5.59 12.41
CA LYS A 70 -12.51 4.50 12.66
C LYS A 70 -11.20 5.06 13.20
N GLU A 71 -10.73 4.50 14.30
CA GLU A 71 -9.42 4.84 14.86
C GLU A 71 -8.27 4.26 14.04
N SER A 72 -7.07 4.82 14.23
CA SER A 72 -5.86 4.27 13.65
C SER A 72 -5.70 2.79 14.03
N SER A 73 -5.33 1.98 13.09
CA SER A 73 -5.00 0.57 13.34
C SER A 73 -3.49 0.39 13.47
N ILE A 74 -3.11 -0.61 14.25
CA ILE A 74 -1.70 -1.04 14.30
C ILE A 74 -1.31 -1.47 12.89
N THR A 75 -0.31 -0.80 12.31
CA THR A 75 0.27 -1.22 11.03
C THR A 75 1.00 -2.55 11.22
N SER A 76 0.85 -3.45 10.27
CA SER A 76 1.62 -4.69 10.29
C SER A 76 3.13 -4.37 10.19
N ASN A 77 3.96 -5.24 10.75
CA ASN A 77 5.41 -5.12 10.65
C ASN A 77 5.98 -6.04 9.55
N ILE A 78 5.20 -6.25 8.49
CA ILE A 78 5.56 -7.14 7.39
C ILE A 78 6.10 -6.32 6.21
N GLU A 79 7.30 -6.65 5.78
CA GLU A 79 7.91 -6.18 4.55
C GLU A 79 7.91 -7.29 3.50
N LEU A 80 7.51 -6.96 2.29
CA LEU A 80 7.71 -7.80 1.12
C LEU A 80 8.93 -7.29 0.34
N ALA A 81 10.02 -8.03 0.34
CA ALA A 81 11.16 -7.85 -0.53
C ALA A 81 10.95 -8.74 -1.76
N ILE A 82 10.69 -8.15 -2.90
CA ILE A 82 10.28 -8.89 -4.12
C ILE A 82 11.18 -8.53 -5.30
N CYS A 83 11.75 -9.53 -5.94
CA CYS A 83 12.45 -9.30 -7.20
C CYS A 83 11.51 -8.75 -8.26
N LEU A 84 12.01 -7.76 -9.03
CA LEU A 84 11.23 -7.16 -10.09
C LEU A 84 10.86 -8.21 -11.15
N VAL A 85 9.59 -8.24 -11.49
CA VAL A 85 9.02 -9.08 -12.54
C VAL A 85 8.35 -8.20 -13.60
N LYS A 86 7.86 -8.80 -14.70
CA LYS A 86 7.18 -8.08 -15.77
C LYS A 86 5.99 -7.26 -15.22
N LYS A 87 5.63 -6.21 -15.96
CA LYS A 87 4.65 -5.19 -15.52
C LYS A 87 3.37 -5.77 -14.94
N THR A 88 2.67 -6.62 -15.67
CA THR A 88 1.36 -7.14 -15.25
C THR A 88 1.41 -7.99 -13.96
N PRO A 89 2.32 -8.98 -13.83
CA PRO A 89 2.54 -9.67 -12.57
C PRO A 89 2.90 -8.72 -11.42
N MET A 90 3.78 -7.73 -11.67
CA MET A 90 4.17 -6.78 -10.64
C MET A 90 3.00 -5.94 -10.11
N GLU A 91 2.11 -5.47 -10.99
CA GLU A 91 0.90 -4.75 -10.61
C GLU A 91 -0.03 -5.62 -9.72
N ILE A 92 -0.17 -6.91 -10.05
CA ILE A 92 -0.96 -7.87 -9.24
C ILE A 92 -0.30 -8.07 -7.87
N ILE A 93 1.02 -8.22 -7.80
CA ILE A 93 1.76 -8.37 -6.54
C ILE A 93 1.56 -7.14 -5.65
N LEU A 94 1.72 -5.93 -6.19
CA LEU A 94 1.52 -4.68 -5.46
C LEU A 94 0.10 -4.60 -4.89
N GLN A 95 -0.90 -4.90 -5.70
CA GLN A 95 -2.30 -4.93 -5.28
C GLN A 95 -2.53 -5.95 -4.15
N LYS A 96 -2.15 -7.21 -4.36
CA LYS A 96 -2.43 -8.28 -3.39
C LYS A 96 -1.62 -8.16 -2.10
N ALA A 97 -0.37 -7.74 -2.16
CA ALA A 97 0.42 -7.46 -0.98
C ALA A 97 -0.22 -6.36 -0.11
N THR A 98 -0.75 -5.31 -0.77
CA THR A 98 -1.47 -4.24 -0.07
C THR A 98 -2.77 -4.74 0.56
N GLU A 99 -3.60 -5.47 -0.18
CA GLU A 99 -4.84 -6.07 0.34
C GLU A 99 -4.59 -6.98 1.56
N LEU A 100 -3.47 -7.70 1.58
CA LEU A 100 -3.04 -8.55 2.69
C LEU A 100 -2.40 -7.79 3.86
N GLY A 101 -2.25 -6.47 3.75
CA GLY A 101 -1.78 -5.62 4.84
C GLY A 101 -0.26 -5.57 5.00
N VAL A 102 0.51 -5.81 3.95
CA VAL A 102 1.95 -5.55 3.94
C VAL A 102 2.20 -4.06 4.18
N SER A 103 3.10 -3.73 5.11
CA SER A 103 3.39 -2.33 5.46
C SER A 103 4.50 -1.70 4.62
N ARG A 104 5.33 -2.52 3.97
CA ARG A 104 6.47 -2.06 3.18
C ARG A 104 6.72 -3.01 2.01
N ILE A 105 7.02 -2.45 0.85
CA ILE A 105 7.41 -3.21 -0.34
C ILE A 105 8.78 -2.71 -0.78
N THR A 106 9.75 -3.62 -0.84
CA THR A 106 11.12 -3.32 -1.31
C THR A 106 11.36 -4.07 -2.61
N PRO A 107 11.37 -3.35 -3.74
CA PRO A 107 11.69 -3.95 -5.04
C PRO A 107 13.17 -4.31 -5.12
N ILE A 108 13.49 -5.55 -5.51
CA ILE A 108 14.83 -6.11 -5.53
C ILE A 108 15.29 -6.38 -6.96
N ILE A 109 16.57 -6.17 -7.22
CA ILE A 109 17.26 -6.66 -8.41
C ILE A 109 18.25 -7.73 -7.97
N SER A 110 18.03 -8.95 -8.41
CA SER A 110 18.95 -10.08 -8.30
C SER A 110 19.69 -10.29 -9.63
N GLU A 111 20.57 -11.25 -9.68
CA GLU A 111 21.38 -11.58 -10.86
C GLU A 111 20.48 -11.93 -12.07
N ARG A 112 19.45 -12.76 -11.85
CA ARG A 112 18.52 -13.24 -12.88
C ARG A 112 17.28 -12.38 -13.07
N THR A 113 17.19 -11.23 -12.43
CA THR A 113 16.08 -10.28 -12.65
C THR A 113 16.20 -9.63 -14.01
N GLU A 114 15.21 -9.83 -14.90
CA GLU A 114 15.19 -9.22 -16.24
C GLU A 114 14.82 -7.73 -16.18
N VAL A 115 13.82 -7.38 -15.40
CA VAL A 115 13.31 -6.03 -15.25
C VAL A 115 14.20 -5.24 -14.26
N LYS A 116 14.67 -4.05 -14.67
CA LYS A 116 15.61 -3.25 -13.84
C LYS A 116 14.98 -2.00 -13.23
N GLU A 117 13.76 -1.66 -13.62
CA GLU A 117 13.10 -0.43 -13.19
C GLU A 117 11.65 -0.68 -12.78
N LEU A 118 11.18 0.08 -11.82
CA LEU A 118 9.78 0.13 -11.40
C LEU A 118 9.26 1.55 -11.63
N ASN A 119 8.13 1.67 -12.31
CA ASN A 119 7.40 2.94 -12.34
C ASN A 119 6.79 3.20 -10.95
N LEU A 120 7.50 4.00 -10.15
CA LEU A 120 7.15 4.26 -8.76
C LEU A 120 5.79 4.98 -8.63
N GLU A 121 5.51 5.94 -9.50
CA GLU A 121 4.24 6.67 -9.49
C GLU A 121 3.05 5.72 -9.73
N ARG A 122 3.17 4.85 -10.72
CA ARG A 122 2.15 3.82 -10.99
C ARG A 122 2.02 2.82 -9.84
N ALA A 123 3.14 2.40 -9.23
CA ALA A 123 3.14 1.49 -8.10
C ALA A 123 2.43 2.09 -6.88
N ILE A 124 2.71 3.36 -6.55
CA ILE A 124 2.02 4.09 -5.48
C ILE A 124 0.51 4.15 -5.76
N LYS A 125 0.13 4.50 -6.98
CA LYS A 125 -1.30 4.57 -7.36
C LYS A 125 -2.02 3.24 -7.13
N ILE A 126 -1.43 2.13 -7.56
CA ILE A 126 -2.00 0.78 -7.37
C ILE A 126 -2.18 0.47 -5.88
N THR A 127 -1.17 0.78 -5.05
CA THR A 127 -1.27 0.51 -3.61
C THR A 127 -2.27 1.40 -2.89
N VAL A 128 -2.45 2.65 -3.30
CA VAL A 128 -3.50 3.53 -2.79
C VAL A 128 -4.89 2.96 -3.16
N GLU A 129 -5.13 2.66 -4.43
CA GLU A 129 -6.38 2.07 -4.90
C GLU A 129 -6.71 0.74 -4.17
N ALA A 130 -5.70 -0.13 -3.97
CA ALA A 130 -5.86 -1.37 -3.22
C ALA A 130 -6.18 -1.12 -1.74
N THR A 131 -5.59 -0.09 -1.12
CA THR A 131 -5.88 0.30 0.26
C THR A 131 -7.33 0.79 0.40
N GLU A 132 -7.81 1.59 -0.56
CA GLU A 132 -9.20 2.05 -0.60
C GLU A 132 -10.20 0.90 -0.66
N GLN A 133 -9.91 -0.14 -1.44
CA GLN A 133 -10.79 -1.30 -1.64
C GLN A 133 -10.71 -2.36 -0.52
N SER A 134 -9.59 -2.45 0.19
CA SER A 134 -9.34 -3.52 1.18
C SER A 134 -9.65 -3.14 2.62
N ASN A 135 -10.23 -1.97 2.86
CA ASN A 135 -10.51 -1.46 4.20
C ASN A 135 -9.26 -1.26 5.10
N GLN A 136 -8.07 -1.24 4.50
CA GLN A 136 -6.84 -0.83 5.16
C GLN A 136 -6.83 0.70 5.36
N LEU A 137 -6.00 1.21 6.28
CA LEU A 137 -5.86 2.65 6.51
C LEU A 137 -4.55 3.21 5.95
N ASN A 138 -3.58 2.35 5.67
CA ASN A 138 -2.24 2.78 5.27
C ASN A 138 -1.81 2.06 4.00
N PRO A 139 -1.57 2.78 2.90
CA PRO A 139 -0.83 2.22 1.78
C PRO A 139 0.58 1.79 2.23
N PRO A 140 1.11 0.68 1.73
CA PRO A 140 2.48 0.28 2.04
C PRO A 140 3.48 1.33 1.54
N VAL A 141 4.55 1.51 2.30
CA VAL A 141 5.70 2.30 1.83
C VAL A 141 6.43 1.52 0.74
N ILE A 142 6.60 2.11 -0.44
CA ILE A 142 7.39 1.52 -1.52
C ILE A 142 8.80 2.09 -1.46
N ASN A 143 9.78 1.23 -1.19
CA ASN A 143 11.18 1.61 -1.16
C ASN A 143 11.74 1.80 -2.59
N LYS A 144 12.91 2.43 -2.68
CA LYS A 144 13.67 2.47 -3.93
C LYS A 144 14.12 1.07 -4.33
N VAL A 145 14.22 0.84 -5.63
CA VAL A 145 14.78 -0.40 -6.19
C VAL A 145 16.20 -0.60 -5.64
N THR A 146 16.47 -1.79 -5.10
CA THR A 146 17.72 -2.11 -4.39
C THR A 146 18.29 -3.41 -4.91
N LYS A 147 19.63 -3.54 -4.99
CA LYS A 147 20.27 -4.81 -5.31
C LYS A 147 20.13 -5.79 -4.16
N LEU A 148 19.98 -7.08 -4.47
CA LEU A 148 19.84 -8.13 -3.45
C LEU A 148 20.96 -8.07 -2.40
N LYS A 149 22.22 -7.96 -2.84
CA LYS A 149 23.39 -7.86 -1.95
C LYS A 149 23.26 -6.70 -0.96
N ASP A 150 22.84 -5.52 -1.45
CA ASP A 150 22.69 -4.32 -0.60
C ASP A 150 21.53 -4.49 0.37
N PHE A 151 20.41 -5.10 -0.08
CA PHE A 151 19.29 -5.41 0.78
C PHE A 151 19.69 -6.34 1.93
N ILE A 152 20.36 -7.46 1.64
CA ILE A 152 20.81 -8.42 2.66
C ILE A 152 21.80 -7.78 3.64
N SER A 153 22.75 -6.99 3.13
CA SER A 153 23.77 -6.34 3.97
C SER A 153 23.18 -5.28 4.91
N ASN A 154 22.07 -4.66 4.56
CA ASN A 154 21.44 -3.59 5.32
C ASN A 154 20.19 -4.03 6.09
N ILE A 155 19.86 -5.32 6.09
CA ILE A 155 18.72 -5.80 6.85
C ILE A 155 18.97 -5.65 8.36
N ASN A 156 17.97 -5.09 9.07
CA ASN A 156 18.09 -4.96 10.51
C ASN A 156 18.12 -6.36 11.17
N GLN A 157 19.08 -6.58 12.06
CA GLN A 157 19.27 -7.86 12.76
C GLN A 157 18.07 -8.26 13.62
N ASP A 158 17.26 -7.31 14.08
CA ASP A 158 16.03 -7.58 14.84
C ASP A 158 14.86 -8.08 13.95
N LYS A 159 14.99 -7.93 12.62
CA LYS A 159 14.00 -8.36 11.66
C LYS A 159 14.24 -9.81 11.26
N LYS A 160 13.19 -10.62 11.33
CA LYS A 160 13.25 -11.99 10.83
C LYS A 160 13.08 -12.01 9.32
N LEU A 161 14.07 -12.54 8.61
CA LEU A 161 14.01 -12.74 7.16
C LEU A 161 13.53 -14.16 6.88
N PHE A 162 12.48 -14.27 6.07
CA PHE A 162 12.04 -15.51 5.45
C PHE A 162 12.36 -15.44 3.96
N PHE A 163 13.07 -16.42 3.50
CA PHE A 163 13.38 -16.61 2.10
C PHE A 163 12.46 -17.67 1.50
N ALA A 164 11.72 -17.32 0.45
CA ALA A 164 10.83 -18.25 -0.24
C ALA A 164 11.64 -19.08 -1.24
N ASP A 165 11.96 -20.31 -0.86
CA ASP A 165 12.67 -21.28 -1.67
C ASP A 165 11.75 -22.46 -1.99
N ILE A 166 11.54 -22.74 -3.28
CA ILE A 166 10.69 -23.85 -3.76
C ILE A 166 11.22 -25.21 -3.35
N ASN A 167 12.53 -25.35 -3.13
CA ASN A 167 13.18 -26.60 -2.74
C ASN A 167 13.27 -26.79 -1.22
N SER A 168 12.81 -25.81 -0.44
CA SER A 168 12.86 -25.89 1.01
C SER A 168 11.84 -26.89 1.56
N GLU A 169 12.31 -27.82 2.39
CA GLU A 169 11.44 -28.70 3.18
C GLU A 169 10.82 -27.98 4.38
N TYR A 170 11.39 -26.84 4.77
CA TYR A 170 10.89 -26.04 5.89
C TYR A 170 9.53 -25.43 5.56
N ARG A 171 8.60 -25.55 6.49
CA ARG A 171 7.29 -24.92 6.45
C ARG A 171 7.17 -23.91 7.59
N MET A 172 7.01 -22.64 7.25
CA MET A 172 6.78 -21.58 8.24
C MET A 172 5.52 -21.88 9.07
N LYS A 173 5.64 -21.78 10.40
CA LYS A 173 4.54 -21.99 11.35
C LYS A 173 4.27 -20.67 12.10
N PRO A 174 3.04 -20.41 12.57
CA PRO A 174 2.73 -19.26 13.40
C PRO A 174 3.66 -19.09 14.61
N ALA A 175 4.12 -20.21 15.21
CA ALA A 175 5.05 -20.21 16.34
C ALA A 175 6.46 -19.67 16.00
N ASP A 176 6.81 -19.61 14.73
CA ASP A 176 8.10 -19.09 14.28
C ASP A 176 8.17 -17.56 14.35
N ILE A 177 7.02 -16.91 14.57
CA ILE A 177 6.87 -15.47 14.60
C ILE A 177 6.48 -15.05 16.02
N LYS A 178 7.32 -14.22 16.63
CA LYS A 178 6.99 -13.60 17.92
C LYS A 178 5.97 -12.49 17.72
N LYS A 179 5.11 -12.26 18.71
CA LYS A 179 4.18 -11.15 18.71
C LYS A 179 4.94 -9.82 18.51
N ASN A 180 4.46 -8.99 17.58
CA ASN A 180 5.07 -7.70 17.18
C ASN A 180 6.48 -7.80 16.54
N GLN A 181 6.92 -8.99 16.15
CA GLN A 181 8.19 -9.14 15.44
C GLN A 181 8.10 -8.54 14.04
N SER A 182 9.11 -7.77 13.66
CA SER A 182 9.25 -7.31 12.28
C SER A 182 9.73 -8.46 11.38
N ILE A 183 9.07 -8.61 10.24
CA ILE A 183 9.30 -9.70 9.29
C ILE A 183 9.62 -9.13 7.92
N SER A 184 10.58 -9.72 7.25
CA SER A 184 10.83 -9.50 5.82
C SER A 184 10.66 -10.83 5.09
N ILE A 185 9.87 -10.83 4.02
CA ILE A 185 9.67 -11.99 3.15
C ILE A 185 10.37 -11.68 1.83
N LEU A 186 11.39 -12.44 1.49
CA LEU A 186 12.14 -12.30 0.24
C LEU A 186 11.65 -13.33 -0.78
N ILE A 187 11.27 -12.83 -1.96
CA ILE A 187 10.78 -13.66 -3.07
C ILE A 187 11.62 -13.35 -4.32
N GLY A 188 12.12 -14.40 -4.97
CA GLY A 188 12.94 -14.33 -6.16
C GLY A 188 12.20 -13.94 -7.44
N PRO A 189 12.95 -13.79 -8.55
CA PRO A 189 12.39 -13.58 -9.88
C PRO A 189 11.86 -14.89 -10.47
N GLU A 190 11.25 -14.84 -11.68
CA GLU A 190 10.76 -16.04 -12.38
C GLU A 190 11.85 -17.09 -12.64
N GLY A 191 13.11 -16.67 -12.80
CA GLY A 191 14.27 -17.52 -13.03
C GLY A 191 14.98 -18.01 -11.78
N ASP A 192 14.36 -17.79 -10.60
CA ASP A 192 14.93 -18.07 -9.28
C ASP A 192 16.26 -17.32 -9.01
N PHE A 193 16.83 -17.46 -7.82
CA PHE A 193 18.14 -16.92 -7.48
C PHE A 193 19.26 -17.76 -8.11
N SER A 194 20.45 -17.17 -8.27
CA SER A 194 21.63 -17.92 -8.67
C SER A 194 22.19 -18.73 -7.50
N SER A 195 23.02 -19.74 -7.80
CA SER A 195 23.68 -20.53 -6.74
C SER A 195 24.66 -19.72 -5.88
N GLN A 196 25.00 -18.50 -6.30
CA GLN A 196 25.92 -17.61 -5.57
C GLN A 196 25.14 -16.58 -4.71
N GLU A 197 23.89 -16.37 -4.97
CA GLU A 197 22.99 -15.52 -4.20
C GLU A 197 22.34 -16.24 -3.01
#